data_0ddc618d7d92617ee710f611a3a7f2a1
#
_entry.id   0ddc618d7d92617ee710f611a3a7f2a1
#
_cell.length_a   1.000
_cell.length_b   1.000
_cell.length_c   1.000
_cell.angle_alpha   90.00
_cell.angle_beta   90.00
_cell.angle_gamma   90.00
#
_symmetry.space_group_name_H-M   'P 1'
#
loop_
_entity.id
_entity.type
_entity.pdbx_description
1 polymer ?
#
loop_
_entity_poly.entity_id
_entity_poly.type
_entity_poly.pdbx_seq_one_letter_code
_entity_poly.pdbx_strand_id
1 'polypeptide(L)'
;YDKKSFIRNTKNFGLPQNRPRVYIVAFSREYYGKHLEMLPKETPTEGRKEIFHSVLDILQPKVSEKYFLSSGLLKTLENHKTRQKNNGNGFGYRIVNDTTADRPLAHTILATGGSGKERNLIYDPVNGKSIIGKDVPPKKTPINDKCIRTMTPEEWGRLQGFIGYAFLDENGTERFSFPEKMSDQQMFKQFGNSVSIPLIEEMALFIKECVSRMENEFSDEEKERYKKSGEIGRA
;
A
#
# COMPACT_ATOMS: atom_id res chain seq x y z
N TYR A 1 20.57 -13.23 -12.73
CA TYR A 1 19.95 -12.36 -11.68
C TYR A 1 19.23 -13.23 -10.68
N ASP A 2 19.57 -13.11 -9.39
CA ASP A 2 18.79 -13.71 -8.31
C ASP A 2 17.43 -12.97 -8.23
N LYS A 3 16.33 -13.70 -8.53
CA LYS A 3 14.97 -13.12 -8.48
C LYS A 3 14.58 -12.55 -7.12
N LYS A 4 15.26 -12.92 -6.02
CA LYS A 4 15.00 -12.41 -4.69
C LYS A 4 15.48 -10.97 -4.49
N SER A 5 16.51 -10.53 -5.21
CA SER A 5 17.08 -9.19 -5.06
C SER A 5 16.14 -8.07 -5.50
N PHE A 6 15.13 -8.38 -6.32
CA PHE A 6 14.18 -7.40 -6.84
C PHE A 6 12.84 -7.32 -6.08
N ILE A 7 12.60 -8.21 -5.10
CA ILE A 7 11.38 -8.17 -4.30
C ILE A 7 11.57 -7.18 -3.17
N ARG A 8 10.71 -6.15 -3.12
CA ARG A 8 10.64 -5.16 -2.05
C ARG A 8 9.28 -5.21 -1.38
N ASN A 9 9.26 -5.02 -0.06
CA ASN A 9 8.02 -5.12 0.72
C ASN A 9 7.71 -3.76 1.36
N THR A 10 6.52 -3.24 1.12
CA THR A 10 6.05 -1.95 1.63
C THR A 10 6.30 -1.76 3.14
N LYS A 11 6.20 -2.82 3.94
CA LYS A 11 6.45 -2.76 5.40
C LYS A 11 7.88 -2.31 5.78
N ASN A 12 8.83 -2.46 4.88
CA ASN A 12 10.21 -2.04 5.08
C ASN A 12 10.44 -0.58 4.65
N PHE A 13 9.42 0.06 4.08
CA PHE A 13 9.47 1.42 3.55
C PHE A 13 8.50 2.36 4.30
N GLY A 14 8.39 2.16 5.60
CA GLY A 14 7.70 3.08 6.50
C GLY A 14 6.18 2.97 6.57
N LEU A 15 5.57 1.94 5.95
CA LEU A 15 4.12 1.73 5.99
C LEU A 15 3.75 0.36 6.58
N PRO A 16 2.66 0.23 7.35
CA PRO A 16 2.29 -1.01 8.03
C PRO A 16 1.54 -1.98 7.12
N GLN A 17 2.06 -2.25 5.92
CA GLN A 17 1.46 -3.17 4.97
C GLN A 17 2.45 -4.23 4.49
N ASN A 18 2.13 -5.50 4.68
CA ASN A 18 2.86 -6.62 4.10
C ASN A 18 2.45 -6.77 2.62
N ARG A 19 3.15 -6.02 1.73
CA ARG A 19 2.91 -5.97 0.28
C ARG A 19 4.21 -6.18 -0.48
N PRO A 20 4.63 -7.44 -0.69
CA PRO A 20 5.79 -7.72 -1.54
C PRO A 20 5.45 -7.48 -3.01
N ARG A 21 6.35 -6.79 -3.72
CA ARG A 21 6.26 -6.54 -5.17
C ARG A 21 7.65 -6.64 -5.80
N VAL A 22 7.68 -7.01 -7.06
CA VAL A 22 8.91 -7.00 -7.87
C VAL A 22 9.10 -5.59 -8.42
N TYR A 23 10.30 -5.04 -8.23
CA TYR A 23 10.74 -3.77 -8.80
C TYR A 23 11.95 -4.05 -9.67
N ILE A 24 11.86 -3.66 -10.94
CA ILE A 24 12.93 -3.83 -11.92
C ILE A 24 13.40 -2.46 -12.34
N VAL A 25 14.66 -2.15 -12.05
CA VAL A 25 15.33 -0.95 -12.53
C VAL A 25 16.29 -1.37 -13.65
N ALA A 26 16.18 -0.74 -14.80
CA ALA A 26 17.01 -1.02 -15.96
C ALA A 26 17.61 0.26 -16.49
N PHE A 27 18.87 0.20 -16.90
CA PHE A 27 19.59 1.30 -17.53
C PHE A 27 20.00 0.90 -18.95
N SER A 28 19.98 1.86 -19.88
CA SER A 28 20.35 1.62 -21.29
C SER A 28 21.84 1.26 -21.39
N ARG A 29 22.12 0.10 -21.95
CA ARG A 29 23.48 -0.34 -22.22
C ARG A 29 24.13 0.48 -23.33
N GLU A 30 23.32 0.93 -24.29
CA GLU A 30 23.78 1.80 -25.38
C GLU A 30 24.19 3.17 -24.87
N TYR A 31 23.42 3.70 -23.90
CA TYR A 31 23.65 5.03 -23.34
C TYR A 31 24.81 5.06 -22.33
N TYR A 32 24.81 4.15 -21.36
CA TYR A 32 25.76 4.17 -20.25
C TYR A 32 27.02 3.32 -20.46
N GLY A 33 27.01 2.37 -21.39
CA GLY A 33 28.18 1.57 -21.78
C GLY A 33 28.93 0.96 -20.58
N LYS A 34 30.23 1.25 -20.49
CA LYS A 34 31.14 0.81 -19.40
C LYS A 34 30.76 1.35 -18.02
N HIS A 35 30.08 2.50 -17.96
CA HIS A 35 29.70 3.14 -16.70
C HIS A 35 28.66 2.32 -15.91
N LEU A 36 27.98 1.34 -16.54
CA LEU A 36 27.09 0.40 -15.86
C LEU A 36 27.79 -0.46 -14.79
N GLU A 37 29.11 -0.61 -14.85
CA GLU A 37 29.89 -1.33 -13.83
C GLU A 37 29.87 -0.59 -12.47
N MET A 38 29.56 0.70 -12.47
CA MET A 38 29.45 1.53 -11.26
C MET A 38 28.12 1.34 -10.52
N LEU A 39 27.16 0.64 -11.12
CA LEU A 39 25.85 0.44 -10.51
C LEU A 39 25.93 -0.45 -9.26
N PRO A 40 25.20 -0.11 -8.20
CA PRO A 40 25.01 -1.02 -7.07
C PRO A 40 24.36 -2.32 -7.53
N LYS A 41 24.75 -3.44 -6.91
CA LYS A 41 24.21 -4.77 -7.22
C LYS A 41 22.74 -4.93 -6.83
N GLU A 42 22.26 -4.13 -5.88
CA GLU A 42 20.92 -4.21 -5.31
C GLU A 42 20.25 -2.84 -5.25
N THR A 43 18.94 -2.83 -5.45
CA THR A 43 18.10 -1.67 -5.16
C THR A 43 17.90 -1.53 -3.64
N PRO A 44 17.46 -0.36 -3.12
CA PRO A 44 17.18 -0.16 -1.70
C PRO A 44 16.29 -1.27 -1.12
N THR A 45 16.60 -1.74 0.08
CA THR A 45 15.87 -2.79 0.79
C THR A 45 14.93 -2.26 1.86
N GLU A 46 15.15 -1.00 2.27
CA GLU A 46 14.37 -0.29 3.30
C GLU A 46 14.25 1.20 2.96
N GLY A 47 13.27 1.86 3.54
CA GLY A 47 13.04 3.29 3.40
C GLY A 47 13.78 4.09 4.46
N ARG A 48 13.98 5.39 4.18
CA ARG A 48 14.67 6.36 5.06
C ARG A 48 13.81 6.85 6.22
N LYS A 49 12.47 6.69 6.13
CA LYS A 49 11.51 7.21 7.10
C LYS A 49 10.50 6.14 7.50
N GLU A 50 10.14 6.10 8.77
CA GLU A 50 8.94 5.45 9.24
C GLU A 50 7.79 6.48 9.24
N ILE A 51 6.72 6.19 8.49
CA ILE A 51 5.56 7.09 8.31
C ILE A 51 4.45 6.68 9.26
N PHE A 52 4.10 5.40 9.23
CA PHE A 52 3.18 4.77 10.16
C PHE A 52 3.80 3.47 10.67
N HIS A 53 3.95 3.36 11.98
CA HIS A 53 4.58 2.18 12.60
C HIS A 53 3.69 0.94 12.45
N SER A 54 2.41 1.06 12.72
CA SER A 54 1.47 -0.05 12.79
C SER A 54 0.12 0.28 12.14
N VAL A 55 -0.72 -0.75 11.97
CA VAL A 55 -2.11 -0.55 11.51
C VAL A 55 -2.89 0.36 12.45
N LEU A 56 -2.52 0.44 13.73
CA LEU A 56 -3.21 1.30 14.69
C LEU A 56 -3.08 2.79 14.34
N ASP A 57 -1.95 3.18 13.75
CA ASP A 57 -1.66 4.60 13.43
C ASP A 57 -2.44 5.09 12.21
N ILE A 58 -2.95 4.19 11.39
CA ILE A 58 -3.71 4.53 10.18
C ILE A 58 -5.22 4.57 10.40
N LEU A 59 -5.71 4.09 11.56
CA LEU A 59 -7.15 4.00 11.81
C LEU A 59 -7.79 5.38 11.94
N GLN A 60 -8.99 5.52 11.38
CA GLN A 60 -9.80 6.73 11.54
C GLN A 60 -10.48 6.77 12.91
N PRO A 61 -10.51 7.94 13.59
CA PRO A 61 -11.15 8.07 14.90
C PRO A 61 -12.68 7.97 14.81
N LYS A 62 -13.27 8.33 13.68
CA LYS A 62 -14.71 8.24 13.41
C LYS A 62 -14.95 7.49 12.12
N VAL A 63 -15.75 6.45 12.18
CA VAL A 63 -16.03 5.57 11.05
C VAL A 63 -17.53 5.38 10.88
N SER A 64 -18.01 5.53 9.65
CA SER A 64 -19.43 5.32 9.32
C SER A 64 -19.86 3.89 9.56
N GLU A 65 -21.08 3.71 10.06
CA GLU A 65 -21.71 2.41 10.31
C GLU A 65 -21.78 1.49 9.08
N LYS A 66 -21.72 2.05 7.87
CA LYS A 66 -21.71 1.28 6.62
C LYS A 66 -20.53 0.30 6.51
N TYR A 67 -19.39 0.59 7.17
CA TYR A 67 -18.20 -0.26 7.13
C TYR A 67 -18.25 -1.45 8.11
N PHE A 68 -19.12 -1.43 9.11
CA PHE A 68 -19.28 -2.56 10.03
C PHE A 68 -19.95 -3.74 9.34
N LEU A 69 -19.45 -4.94 9.59
CA LEU A 69 -20.04 -6.15 9.02
C LEU A 69 -21.42 -6.40 9.62
N SER A 70 -22.33 -6.95 8.82
CA SER A 70 -23.56 -7.52 9.37
C SER A 70 -23.26 -8.84 10.09
N SER A 71 -24.09 -9.21 11.05
CA SER A 71 -23.99 -10.47 11.80
C SER A 71 -24.02 -11.70 10.90
N GLY A 72 -24.86 -11.70 9.87
CA GLY A 72 -24.94 -12.79 8.90
C GLY A 72 -23.67 -12.92 8.04
N LEU A 73 -23.08 -11.78 7.61
CA LEU A 73 -21.83 -11.81 6.87
C LEU A 73 -20.67 -12.30 7.75
N LEU A 74 -20.57 -11.80 8.99
CA LEU A 74 -19.53 -12.25 9.91
C LEU A 74 -19.62 -13.76 10.17
N LYS A 75 -20.82 -14.29 10.44
CA LYS A 75 -21.06 -15.73 10.59
C LYS A 75 -20.65 -16.53 9.36
N THR A 76 -20.93 -16.01 8.16
CA THR A 76 -20.50 -16.63 6.89
C THR A 76 -18.97 -16.71 6.79
N LEU A 77 -18.28 -15.64 7.17
CA LEU A 77 -16.81 -15.60 7.18
C LEU A 77 -16.21 -16.56 8.22
N GLU A 78 -16.82 -16.68 9.39
CA GLU A 78 -16.41 -17.63 10.44
C GLU A 78 -16.56 -19.08 9.97
N ASN A 79 -17.71 -19.42 9.40
CA ASN A 79 -17.95 -20.74 8.83
C ASN A 79 -16.98 -21.07 7.69
N HIS A 80 -16.70 -20.08 6.81
CA HIS A 80 -15.71 -20.23 5.74
C HIS A 80 -14.31 -20.49 6.31
N LYS A 81 -13.89 -19.72 7.31
CA LYS A 81 -12.58 -19.88 7.97
C LYS A 81 -12.43 -21.28 8.58
N THR A 82 -13.47 -21.76 9.29
CA THR A 82 -13.49 -23.10 9.89
C THR A 82 -13.38 -24.19 8.83
N ARG A 83 -14.17 -24.08 7.74
CA ARG A 83 -14.12 -25.03 6.64
C ARG A 83 -12.75 -25.08 5.97
N GLN A 84 -12.15 -23.92 5.70
CA GLN A 84 -10.81 -23.86 5.09
C GLN A 84 -9.73 -24.45 5.99
N LYS A 85 -9.82 -24.18 7.30
CA LYS A 85 -8.91 -24.78 8.29
C LYS A 85 -9.02 -26.31 8.29
N ASN A 86 -10.23 -26.86 8.25
CA ASN A 86 -10.45 -28.31 8.21
C ASN A 86 -9.93 -28.96 6.91
N ASN A 87 -9.89 -28.19 5.82
CA ASN A 87 -9.34 -28.63 4.53
C ASN A 87 -7.81 -28.42 4.42
N GLY A 88 -7.11 -28.02 5.49
CA GLY A 88 -5.68 -27.73 5.49
C GLY A 88 -5.30 -26.43 4.79
N ASN A 89 -6.27 -25.57 4.45
CA ASN A 89 -6.04 -24.31 3.78
C ASN A 89 -5.98 -23.15 4.79
N GLY A 90 -4.99 -22.26 4.62
CA GLY A 90 -4.81 -21.07 5.48
C GLY A 90 -5.70 -19.87 5.12
N PHE A 91 -6.76 -20.05 4.33
CA PHE A 91 -7.63 -18.96 3.90
C PHE A 91 -8.68 -18.63 4.97
N GLY A 92 -8.90 -17.32 5.15
CA GLY A 92 -9.93 -16.82 6.04
C GLY A 92 -9.83 -15.30 6.21
N TYR A 93 -10.79 -14.74 6.91
CA TYR A 93 -10.71 -13.35 7.33
C TYR A 93 -9.66 -13.18 8.44
N ARG A 94 -9.08 -11.98 8.52
CA ARG A 94 -8.14 -11.61 9.59
C ARG A 94 -8.49 -10.26 10.17
N ILE A 95 -8.43 -10.17 11.49
CA ILE A 95 -8.48 -8.91 12.23
C ILE A 95 -7.02 -8.47 12.38
N VAL A 96 -6.65 -7.36 11.74
CA VAL A 96 -5.24 -6.97 11.57
C VAL A 96 -4.72 -5.99 12.62
N ASN A 97 -5.62 -5.42 13.43
CA ASN A 97 -5.25 -4.58 14.56
C ASN A 97 -5.23 -5.35 15.88
N ASP A 98 -4.88 -6.64 15.84
CA ASP A 98 -4.64 -7.44 17.02
C ASP A 98 -3.41 -6.90 17.77
N THR A 99 -3.66 -6.40 18.98
CA THR A 99 -2.64 -5.75 19.82
C THR A 99 -1.70 -6.74 20.53
N THR A 100 -1.89 -8.04 20.33
CA THR A 100 -0.94 -9.05 20.83
C THR A 100 0.33 -9.14 19.99
N ALA A 101 0.32 -8.57 18.77
CA ALA A 101 1.51 -8.47 17.93
C ALA A 101 2.30 -7.20 18.28
N ASP A 102 3.63 -7.29 18.30
CA ASP A 102 4.51 -6.13 18.55
C ASP A 102 4.27 -5.02 17.52
N ARG A 103 4.06 -5.40 16.27
CA ARG A 103 3.78 -4.51 15.16
C ARG A 103 2.63 -5.06 14.29
N PRO A 104 1.38 -4.68 14.56
CA PRO A 104 0.25 -5.07 13.72
C PRO A 104 0.39 -4.56 12.29
N LEU A 105 0.32 -5.47 11.31
CA LEU A 105 0.49 -5.17 9.89
C LEU A 105 -0.73 -5.60 9.08
N ALA A 106 -1.15 -4.76 8.15
CA ALA A 106 -2.13 -5.11 7.14
C ALA A 106 -1.54 -6.09 6.11
N HIS A 107 -2.40 -6.96 5.58
CA HIS A 107 -2.10 -7.73 4.37
C HIS A 107 -2.19 -6.85 3.13
N THR A 108 -1.62 -7.34 2.03
CA THR A 108 -1.76 -6.71 0.72
C THR A 108 -3.21 -6.36 0.40
N ILE A 109 -3.49 -5.09 0.15
CA ILE A 109 -4.77 -4.64 -0.41
C ILE A 109 -4.87 -5.01 -1.89
N LEU A 110 -6.06 -5.39 -2.34
CA LEU A 110 -6.28 -5.95 -3.68
C LEU A 110 -7.04 -4.98 -4.59
N ALA A 111 -6.75 -5.06 -5.89
CA ALA A 111 -7.36 -4.24 -6.94
C ALA A 111 -8.81 -4.65 -7.32
N THR A 112 -9.43 -5.54 -6.57
CA THR A 112 -10.75 -6.13 -6.88
C THR A 112 -11.94 -5.25 -6.51
N GLY A 113 -11.71 -3.96 -6.24
CA GLY A 113 -12.79 -3.01 -5.92
C GLY A 113 -13.49 -3.31 -4.60
N GLY A 114 -12.77 -3.88 -3.66
CA GLY A 114 -13.26 -4.19 -2.31
C GLY A 114 -13.54 -5.66 -2.04
N SER A 115 -13.54 -6.54 -3.02
CA SER A 115 -13.44 -7.99 -2.81
C SER A 115 -12.11 -8.30 -2.10
N GLY A 116 -12.13 -9.16 -1.08
CA GLY A 116 -10.95 -9.47 -0.28
C GLY A 116 -10.65 -8.46 0.84
N LYS A 117 -11.58 -7.53 1.13
CA LYS A 117 -11.50 -6.65 2.32
C LYS A 117 -11.45 -7.45 3.62
N GLU A 118 -12.03 -8.63 3.64
CA GLU A 118 -12.06 -9.57 4.78
C GLU A 118 -10.66 -9.99 5.24
N ARG A 119 -9.64 -9.79 4.43
CA ARG A 119 -8.24 -10.03 4.81
C ARG A 119 -7.67 -8.98 5.76
N ASN A 120 -8.32 -7.82 5.84
CA ASN A 120 -7.91 -6.66 6.64
C ASN A 120 -9.12 -6.13 7.41
N LEU A 121 -9.72 -6.95 8.26
CA LEU A 121 -10.78 -6.51 9.16
C LEU A 121 -10.18 -5.82 10.39
N ILE A 122 -10.96 -4.91 10.94
CA ILE A 122 -10.62 -4.10 12.12
C ILE A 122 -11.60 -4.43 13.23
N TYR A 123 -11.09 -4.69 14.43
CA TYR A 123 -11.85 -4.64 15.67
C TYR A 123 -11.93 -3.18 16.12
N ASP A 124 -13.14 -2.63 16.14
CA ASP A 124 -13.37 -1.22 16.47
C ASP A 124 -14.52 -1.06 17.47
N PRO A 125 -14.26 -1.28 18.75
CA PRO A 125 -15.27 -1.13 19.79
C PRO A 125 -15.64 0.33 20.06
N VAL A 126 -14.78 1.29 19.70
CA VAL A 126 -15.03 2.73 19.91
C VAL A 126 -16.20 3.19 19.06
N ASN A 127 -16.17 2.88 17.77
CA ASN A 127 -17.24 3.24 16.84
C ASN A 127 -18.36 2.19 16.79
N GLY A 128 -18.09 0.92 17.19
CA GLY A 128 -18.99 -0.20 17.00
C GLY A 128 -20.00 -0.43 18.13
N LYS A 129 -19.62 -0.21 19.41
CA LYS A 129 -20.48 -0.57 20.56
C LYS A 129 -21.87 0.06 20.51
N SER A 130 -21.99 1.31 20.09
CA SER A 130 -23.25 2.05 20.04
C SER A 130 -24.20 1.63 18.91
N ILE A 131 -23.70 0.83 17.97
CA ILE A 131 -24.45 0.42 16.76
C ILE A 131 -24.67 -1.09 16.66
N ILE A 132 -24.29 -1.86 17.68
CA ILE A 132 -24.55 -3.31 17.75
C ILE A 132 -26.05 -3.56 17.58
N GLY A 133 -26.39 -4.50 16.71
CA GLY A 133 -27.77 -4.89 16.45
C GLY A 133 -28.57 -3.89 15.62
N LYS A 134 -27.98 -2.76 15.17
CA LYS A 134 -28.64 -1.78 14.34
C LYS A 134 -28.81 -2.30 12.92
N ASP A 135 -29.99 -2.04 12.33
CA ASP A 135 -30.26 -2.27 10.92
C ASP A 135 -29.67 -1.13 10.07
N VAL A 136 -28.80 -1.49 9.13
CA VAL A 136 -28.13 -0.54 8.22
C VAL A 136 -28.32 -1.01 6.77
N PRO A 137 -29.28 -0.45 6.03
CA PRO A 137 -29.46 -0.78 4.63
C PRO A 137 -28.19 -0.52 3.78
N PRO A 138 -27.88 -1.33 2.79
CA PRO A 138 -28.63 -2.48 2.27
C PRO A 138 -28.27 -3.85 2.94
N LYS A 139 -27.71 -3.86 4.14
CA LYS A 139 -27.37 -5.11 4.85
C LYS A 139 -28.63 -5.91 5.19
N LYS A 140 -28.57 -7.23 4.96
CA LYS A 140 -29.70 -8.13 5.18
C LYS A 140 -29.91 -8.53 6.65
N THR A 141 -28.91 -8.33 7.49
CA THR A 141 -28.94 -8.63 8.92
C THR A 141 -28.30 -7.49 9.70
N PRO A 142 -28.66 -7.30 10.97
CA PRO A 142 -28.13 -6.22 11.79
C PRO A 142 -26.59 -6.22 11.89
N ILE A 143 -26.03 -5.12 12.36
CA ILE A 143 -24.60 -4.99 12.66
C ILE A 143 -24.19 -6.05 13.70
N ASN A 144 -23.01 -6.63 13.49
CA ASN A 144 -22.45 -7.67 14.33
C ASN A 144 -22.16 -7.18 15.77
N ASP A 145 -22.21 -8.09 16.73
CA ASP A 145 -21.97 -7.87 18.15
C ASP A 145 -20.47 -7.81 18.54
N LYS A 146 -19.58 -8.14 17.63
CA LYS A 146 -18.13 -8.17 17.85
C LYS A 146 -17.41 -6.88 17.44
N CYS A 147 -18.15 -5.85 17.03
CA CYS A 147 -17.58 -4.58 16.57
C CYS A 147 -16.55 -4.74 15.43
N ILE A 148 -16.75 -5.70 14.54
CA ILE A 148 -15.86 -5.99 13.42
C ILE A 148 -16.30 -5.20 12.19
N ARG A 149 -15.35 -4.51 11.56
CA ARG A 149 -15.57 -3.73 10.33
C ARG A 149 -14.50 -3.97 9.26
N THR A 150 -14.78 -3.56 8.04
CA THR A 150 -13.76 -3.40 7.00
C THR A 150 -12.97 -2.11 7.25
N MET A 151 -11.80 -1.99 6.66
CA MET A 151 -11.12 -0.71 6.52
C MET A 151 -11.91 0.24 5.60
N THR A 152 -11.70 1.54 5.79
CA THR A 152 -12.25 2.59 4.93
C THR A 152 -11.33 2.85 3.73
N PRO A 153 -11.79 3.56 2.67
CA PRO A 153 -10.91 4.00 1.58
C PRO A 153 -9.75 4.87 2.06
N GLU A 154 -9.97 5.75 3.03
CA GLU A 154 -8.93 6.61 3.59
C GLU A 154 -7.85 5.80 4.32
N GLU A 155 -8.23 4.76 5.06
CA GLU A 155 -7.28 3.86 5.70
C GLU A 155 -6.46 3.09 4.66
N TRP A 156 -7.04 2.73 3.50
CA TRP A 156 -6.29 2.17 2.37
C TRP A 156 -5.34 3.19 1.74
N GLY A 157 -5.78 4.46 1.65
CA GLY A 157 -4.94 5.56 1.19
C GLY A 157 -3.70 5.75 2.07
N ARG A 158 -3.85 5.66 3.40
CA ARG A 158 -2.74 5.69 4.35
C ARG A 158 -1.81 4.48 4.21
N LEU A 159 -2.35 3.27 3.98
CA LEU A 159 -1.54 2.07 3.73
C LEU A 159 -0.67 2.15 2.47
N GLN A 160 -0.97 3.05 1.54
CA GLN A 160 -0.19 3.29 0.34
C GLN A 160 0.64 4.58 0.39
N GLY A 161 0.45 5.41 1.43
CA GLY A 161 1.15 6.68 1.60
C GLY A 161 0.57 7.84 0.78
N PHE A 162 -0.65 7.72 0.22
CA PHE A 162 -1.33 8.85 -0.41
C PHE A 162 -1.86 9.83 0.64
N ILE A 163 -2.47 9.33 1.70
CA ILE A 163 -3.04 10.10 2.79
C ILE A 163 -2.08 10.07 3.97
N GLY A 164 -1.85 11.22 4.59
CA GLY A 164 -0.96 11.38 5.74
C GLY A 164 0.53 11.35 5.40
N TYR A 165 0.90 11.42 4.09
CA TYR A 165 2.29 11.49 3.66
C TYR A 165 2.49 12.31 2.39
N ALA A 166 2.10 11.78 1.21
CA ALA A 166 2.51 12.33 -0.09
C ALA A 166 1.85 13.67 -0.44
N PHE A 167 0.69 13.95 0.12
CA PHE A 167 -0.10 15.15 -0.17
C PHE A 167 -0.24 16.08 1.04
N LEU A 168 0.67 16.00 2.00
CA LEU A 168 0.77 17.01 3.04
C LEU A 168 1.39 18.28 2.47
N ASP A 169 0.79 19.43 2.77
CA ASP A 169 1.41 20.73 2.45
C ASP A 169 2.52 21.09 3.45
N GLU A 170 3.15 22.24 3.26
CA GLU A 170 4.24 22.74 4.11
C GLU A 170 3.85 22.88 5.60
N ASN A 171 2.56 23.02 5.89
CA ASN A 171 2.02 23.11 7.24
C ASN A 171 1.57 21.75 7.80
N GLY A 172 1.78 20.65 7.07
CA GLY A 172 1.33 19.32 7.44
C GLY A 172 -0.17 19.07 7.23
N THR A 173 -0.86 19.93 6.47
CA THR A 173 -2.28 19.77 6.18
C THR A 173 -2.48 18.83 5.01
N GLU A 174 -3.40 17.87 5.17
CA GLU A 174 -3.75 16.91 4.12
C GLU A 174 -4.45 17.61 2.95
N ARG A 175 -3.92 17.42 1.74
CA ARG A 175 -4.45 17.97 0.48
C ARG A 175 -5.05 16.90 -0.43
N PHE A 176 -4.89 15.62 -0.08
CA PHE A 176 -5.54 14.55 -0.83
C PHE A 176 -7.05 14.63 -0.67
N SER A 177 -7.77 14.55 -1.78
CA SER A 177 -9.23 14.44 -1.78
C SER A 177 -9.68 13.45 -2.85
N PHE A 178 -10.78 12.76 -2.57
CA PHE A 178 -11.45 11.96 -3.59
C PHE A 178 -12.28 12.86 -4.50
N PRO A 179 -12.38 12.53 -5.80
CA PRO A 179 -13.32 13.19 -6.69
C PRO A 179 -14.75 13.05 -6.15
N GLU A 180 -15.54 14.12 -6.32
CA GLU A 180 -16.98 14.06 -6.02
C GLU A 180 -17.64 12.89 -6.75
N LYS A 181 -18.59 12.26 -6.11
CA LYS A 181 -19.38 11.12 -6.65
C LYS A 181 -18.58 9.83 -6.89
N MET A 182 -17.32 9.74 -6.45
CA MET A 182 -16.59 8.47 -6.51
C MET A 182 -17.13 7.48 -5.47
N SER A 183 -17.50 6.27 -5.91
CA SER A 183 -17.93 5.22 -5.00
C SER A 183 -16.77 4.61 -4.20
N ASP A 184 -17.05 4.12 -2.99
CA ASP A 184 -16.05 3.40 -2.18
C ASP A 184 -15.37 2.27 -2.97
N GLN A 185 -16.14 1.56 -3.81
CA GLN A 185 -15.61 0.47 -4.64
C GLN A 185 -14.54 0.95 -5.63
N GLN A 186 -14.77 2.13 -6.24
CA GLN A 186 -13.79 2.75 -7.15
C GLN A 186 -12.55 3.21 -6.38
N MET A 187 -12.72 3.83 -5.20
CA MET A 187 -11.62 4.24 -4.34
C MET A 187 -10.75 3.05 -3.93
N PHE A 188 -11.35 1.96 -3.46
CA PHE A 188 -10.64 0.72 -3.13
C PHE A 188 -9.90 0.14 -4.33
N LYS A 189 -10.52 0.13 -5.51
CA LYS A 189 -9.91 -0.36 -6.75
C LYS A 189 -8.68 0.46 -7.12
N GLN A 190 -8.73 1.78 -7.00
CA GLN A 190 -7.60 2.66 -7.29
C GLN A 190 -6.42 2.40 -6.34
N PHE A 191 -6.66 2.39 -5.02
CA PHE A 191 -5.59 2.09 -4.06
C PHE A 191 -5.05 0.68 -4.19
N GLY A 192 -5.90 -0.31 -4.49
CA GLY A 192 -5.46 -1.68 -4.73
C GLY A 192 -4.54 -1.83 -5.94
N ASN A 193 -4.78 -1.03 -7.01
CA ASN A 193 -3.95 -0.97 -8.22
C ASN A 193 -2.72 -0.08 -8.04
N SER A 194 -2.71 0.80 -7.05
CA SER A 194 -1.60 1.72 -6.83
C SER A 194 -0.35 1.04 -6.29
N VAL A 195 0.72 1.80 -6.25
CA VAL A 195 1.99 1.44 -5.62
C VAL A 195 2.17 2.19 -4.32
N SER A 196 3.02 1.67 -3.45
CA SER A 196 3.42 2.33 -2.21
C SER A 196 4.29 3.55 -2.52
N ILE A 197 3.84 4.74 -2.18
CA ILE A 197 4.54 5.99 -2.51
C ILE A 197 5.94 6.06 -1.91
N PRO A 198 6.16 5.84 -0.61
CA PRO A 198 7.51 5.93 -0.06
C PRO A 198 8.49 4.91 -0.66
N LEU A 199 7.99 3.75 -1.10
CA LEU A 199 8.84 2.79 -1.78
C LEU A 199 9.23 3.28 -3.19
N ILE A 200 8.29 3.89 -3.94
CA ILE A 200 8.59 4.48 -5.26
C ILE A 200 9.53 5.67 -5.13
N GLU A 201 9.41 6.49 -4.09
CA GLU A 201 10.35 7.58 -3.81
C GLU A 201 11.78 7.06 -3.61
N GLU A 202 11.96 6.01 -2.81
CA GLU A 202 13.29 5.42 -2.61
C GLU A 202 13.85 4.83 -3.91
N MET A 203 13.02 4.22 -4.77
CA MET A 203 13.44 3.76 -6.09
C MET A 203 13.82 4.93 -7.02
N ALA A 204 13.06 6.03 -6.99
CA ALA A 204 13.36 7.21 -7.78
C ALA A 204 14.67 7.89 -7.34
N LEU A 205 14.89 8.01 -6.03
CA LEU A 205 16.13 8.53 -5.47
C LEU A 205 17.33 7.64 -5.84
N PHE A 206 17.17 6.33 -5.73
CA PHE A 206 18.18 5.36 -6.17
C PHE A 206 18.53 5.51 -7.66
N ILE A 207 17.52 5.63 -8.53
CA ILE A 207 17.75 5.85 -9.98
C ILE A 207 18.50 7.16 -10.18
N LYS A 208 18.08 8.26 -9.54
CA LYS A 208 18.74 9.55 -9.64
C LYS A 208 20.20 9.49 -9.19
N GLU A 209 20.49 8.83 -8.08
CA GLU A 209 21.86 8.65 -7.59
C GLU A 209 22.71 7.82 -8.56
N CYS A 210 22.16 6.74 -9.14
CA CYS A 210 22.84 5.93 -10.15
C CYS A 210 23.15 6.73 -11.41
N VAL A 211 22.18 7.48 -11.93
CA VAL A 211 22.35 8.35 -13.10
C VAL A 211 23.42 9.39 -12.84
N SER A 212 23.32 10.14 -11.74
CA SER A 212 24.30 11.16 -11.38
C SER A 212 25.72 10.59 -11.26
N ARG A 213 25.87 9.42 -10.66
CA ARG A 213 27.17 8.75 -10.52
C ARG A 213 27.78 8.39 -11.86
N MET A 214 27.00 7.83 -12.77
CA MET A 214 27.48 7.46 -14.11
C MET A 214 27.79 8.68 -14.98
N GLU A 215 26.91 9.70 -14.99
CA GLU A 215 27.06 10.89 -15.83
C GLU A 215 28.20 11.81 -15.37
N ASN A 216 28.58 11.80 -14.10
CA ASN A 216 29.75 12.52 -13.60
C ASN A 216 31.07 11.98 -14.18
N GLU A 217 31.10 10.71 -14.60
CA GLU A 217 32.28 10.08 -15.20
C GLU A 217 32.31 10.17 -16.74
N PHE A 218 31.30 10.81 -17.34
CA PHE A 218 31.27 11.00 -18.81
C PHE A 218 32.37 11.95 -19.27
N SER A 219 33.06 11.58 -20.36
CA SER A 219 33.94 12.46 -21.08
C SER A 219 33.15 13.59 -21.75
N ASP A 220 33.85 14.66 -22.17
CA ASP A 220 33.18 15.74 -22.86
C ASP A 220 32.57 15.31 -24.20
N GLU A 221 33.18 14.36 -24.88
CA GLU A 221 32.63 13.75 -26.12
C GLU A 221 31.35 12.96 -25.84
N GLU A 222 31.31 12.18 -24.73
CA GLU A 222 30.11 11.47 -24.29
C GLU A 222 28.98 12.45 -23.94
N LYS A 223 29.28 13.54 -23.22
CA LYS A 223 28.30 14.58 -22.88
C LYS A 223 27.69 15.25 -24.10
N GLU A 224 28.51 15.59 -25.10
CA GLU A 224 28.03 16.20 -26.36
C GLU A 224 27.18 15.22 -27.18
N ARG A 225 27.57 13.95 -27.25
CA ARG A 225 26.80 12.91 -27.94
C ARG A 225 25.40 12.73 -27.31
N TYR A 226 25.30 12.84 -25.99
CA TYR A 226 24.04 12.64 -25.27
C TYR A 226 23.13 13.87 -25.28
N LYS A 227 23.68 15.08 -25.33
CA LYS A 227 22.87 16.28 -25.60
C LYS A 227 22.13 16.16 -26.93
N LYS A 228 22.80 15.73 -27.98
CA LYS A 228 22.20 15.53 -29.32
C LYS A 228 21.10 14.41 -29.29
N SER A 229 21.30 13.33 -28.56
CA SER A 229 20.30 12.26 -28.48
C SER A 229 19.08 12.65 -27.62
N GLY A 230 19.24 13.50 -26.60
CA GLY A 230 18.16 14.04 -25.79
C GLY A 230 17.27 15.06 -26.50
N GLU A 231 17.79 15.73 -27.54
CA GLU A 231 17.01 16.62 -28.42
C GLU A 231 16.11 15.85 -29.39
N ILE A 232 16.52 14.65 -29.80
CA ILE A 232 15.75 13.78 -30.71
C ILE A 232 14.55 13.13 -29.97
N GLY A 233 14.65 12.95 -28.67
CA GLY A 233 13.56 12.36 -27.84
C GLY A 233 12.49 13.35 -27.37
N ARG A 234 12.58 14.64 -27.73
CA ARG A 234 11.63 15.70 -27.38
C ARG A 234 10.83 16.26 -28.57
N ALA A 235 10.99 15.68 -29.75
CA ALA A 235 10.25 16.05 -30.96
C ALA A 235 9.00 15.19 -31.17
#